data_548f12f1bcadd07cb56cb577bf90ce52
#
_entry.id   548f12f1bcadd07cb56cb577bf90ce52
#
_cell.length_a   1.000
_cell.length_b   1.000
_cell.length_c   1.000
_cell.angle_alpha   90.00
_cell.angle_beta   90.00
_cell.angle_gamma   90.00
#
_symmetry.space_group_name_H-M   'P 1'
#
loop_
_entity.id
_entity.type
_entity.pdbx_description
1 polymer ?
#
loop_
_entity_poly.entity_id
_entity_poly.type
_entity_poly.pdbx_seq_one_letter_code
_entity_poly.pdbx_strand_id
1 'polypeptide(L)'
;TNPVQYEIIKALRGKDNNVFMCGDDDQSIYAFRGADPFLIKRYKDDFHPEEIILTKNYRNTKRILSSSLNLISNNNHRVIKNYSSVRKMDAVLEVISCNSNRQEGLQIASIIKQFHQHGYNYKDIVVLFRNHNIVEHLEPYLLYAGIPHNKTLGMNFLESEEIKTIINY
;
A
#
# COMPACT_ATOMS: atom_id res chain seq x y z
N THR A 1 0.40 -15.56 -0.37
CA THR A 1 0.21 -17.03 -0.51
C THR A 1 -0.15 -17.60 0.85
N ASN A 2 -1.12 -18.51 0.91
CA ASN A 2 -1.48 -19.25 2.11
C ASN A 2 -0.91 -20.69 2.06
N PRO A 3 -0.92 -21.44 3.18
CA PRO A 3 -0.36 -22.80 3.22
C PRO A 3 -0.99 -23.76 2.21
N VAL A 4 -2.29 -23.66 1.94
CA VAL A 4 -2.98 -24.53 0.97
C VAL A 4 -2.48 -24.26 -0.45
N GLN A 5 -2.34 -23.00 -0.84
CA GLN A 5 -1.77 -22.63 -2.13
C GLN A 5 -0.33 -23.12 -2.28
N TYR A 6 0.44 -23.10 -1.21
CA TYR A 6 1.80 -23.61 -1.22
C TYR A 6 1.85 -25.12 -1.44
N GLU A 7 0.98 -25.90 -0.79
CA GLU A 7 0.89 -27.35 -1.03
C GLU A 7 0.47 -27.69 -2.48
N ILE A 8 -0.40 -26.87 -3.07
CA ILE A 8 -0.75 -27.01 -4.50
C ILE A 8 0.48 -26.80 -5.38
N ILE A 9 1.30 -25.78 -5.10
CA ILE A 9 2.56 -25.53 -5.83
C ILE A 9 3.49 -26.73 -5.70
N LYS A 10 3.64 -27.28 -4.49
CA LYS A 10 4.44 -28.49 -4.25
C LYS A 10 3.94 -29.69 -5.04
N ALA A 11 2.63 -29.86 -5.15
CA ALA A 11 2.04 -30.95 -5.93
C ALA A 11 2.25 -30.77 -7.45
N LEU A 12 2.22 -29.54 -7.94
CA LEU A 12 2.37 -29.21 -9.36
C LEU A 12 3.81 -29.18 -9.87
N ARG A 13 4.81 -29.15 -8.98
CA ARG A 13 6.22 -28.95 -9.33
C ARG A 13 6.81 -29.96 -10.34
N GLY A 14 6.17 -31.12 -10.53
CA GLY A 14 6.63 -32.16 -11.41
C GLY A 14 7.95 -32.87 -10.94
N LYS A 15 8.50 -33.70 -11.79
CA LYS A 15 9.74 -34.43 -11.50
C LYS A 15 11.00 -33.55 -11.57
N ASP A 16 10.97 -32.55 -12.42
CA ASP A 16 12.12 -31.64 -12.68
C ASP A 16 12.34 -30.58 -11.59
N ASN A 17 11.42 -30.51 -10.66
CA ASN A 17 11.49 -29.60 -9.49
C ASN A 17 11.82 -28.14 -9.85
N ASN A 18 11.45 -27.71 -11.06
CA ASN A 18 11.72 -26.36 -11.56
C ASN A 18 10.63 -25.40 -11.12
N VAL A 19 10.88 -24.70 -10.00
CA VAL A 19 9.94 -23.72 -9.43
C VAL A 19 10.65 -22.39 -9.24
N PHE A 20 10.09 -21.33 -9.82
CA PHE A 20 10.55 -19.97 -9.61
C PHE A 20 9.57 -19.23 -8.69
N MET A 21 10.08 -18.61 -7.65
CA MET A 21 9.29 -17.83 -6.70
C MET A 21 9.85 -16.41 -6.60
N CYS A 22 8.96 -15.43 -6.69
CA CYS A 22 9.27 -14.03 -6.38
C CYS A 22 8.40 -13.59 -5.22
N GLY A 23 8.98 -12.94 -4.23
CA GLY A 23 8.25 -12.48 -3.06
C GLY A 23 9.03 -11.48 -2.22
N ASP A 24 8.33 -10.88 -1.27
CA ASP A 24 8.89 -9.98 -0.29
C ASP A 24 8.15 -10.20 1.04
N ASP A 25 8.85 -10.75 2.02
CA ASP A 25 8.31 -11.02 3.37
C ASP A 25 7.90 -9.73 4.10
N ASP A 26 8.59 -8.62 3.84
CA ASP A 26 8.27 -7.31 4.42
C ASP A 26 6.92 -6.75 3.91
N GLN A 27 6.41 -7.26 2.78
CA GLN A 27 5.13 -6.87 2.19
C GLN A 27 3.98 -7.84 2.51
N SER A 28 4.14 -8.72 3.48
CA SER A 28 3.12 -9.69 3.87
C SER A 28 2.02 -9.03 4.72
N ILE A 29 1.12 -8.29 4.07
CA ILE A 29 0.03 -7.53 4.73
C ILE A 29 -1.32 -8.26 4.73
N TYR A 30 -1.40 -9.49 4.22
CA TYR A 30 -2.64 -10.28 4.12
C TYR A 30 -2.71 -11.44 5.12
N ALA A 31 -2.05 -11.34 6.27
CA ALA A 31 -2.10 -12.37 7.31
C ALA A 31 -3.55 -12.65 7.77
N PHE A 32 -4.41 -11.63 7.82
CA PHE A 32 -5.83 -11.76 8.13
C PHE A 32 -6.64 -12.57 7.08
N ARG A 33 -6.07 -12.84 5.90
CA ARG A 33 -6.60 -13.73 4.86
C ARG A 33 -5.87 -15.08 4.82
N GLY A 34 -5.12 -15.42 5.87
CA GLY A 34 -4.37 -16.65 5.97
C GLY A 34 -3.04 -16.66 5.19
N ALA A 35 -2.54 -15.50 4.74
CA ALA A 35 -1.19 -15.43 4.20
C ALA A 35 -0.17 -15.72 5.30
N ASP A 36 0.80 -16.59 4.99
CA ASP A 36 1.85 -16.99 5.91
C ASP A 36 3.19 -16.38 5.47
N PRO A 37 3.75 -15.44 6.24
CA PRO A 37 5.04 -14.83 5.92
C PRO A 37 6.21 -15.83 5.96
N PHE A 38 6.04 -16.96 6.67
CA PHE A 38 7.06 -17.99 6.76
C PHE A 38 7.15 -18.90 5.52
N LEU A 39 6.26 -18.75 4.56
CA LEU A 39 6.30 -19.57 3.33
C LEU A 39 7.56 -19.36 2.50
N ILE A 40 8.16 -18.17 2.54
CA ILE A 40 9.46 -17.93 1.88
C ILE A 40 10.54 -18.81 2.53
N LYS A 41 10.54 -18.92 3.84
CA LYS A 41 11.47 -19.79 4.56
C LYS A 41 11.21 -21.26 4.22
N ARG A 42 9.95 -21.71 4.27
CA ARG A 42 9.59 -23.09 3.88
C ARG A 42 10.01 -23.40 2.45
N TYR A 43 9.84 -22.46 1.53
CA TYR A 43 10.27 -22.63 0.15
C TYR A 43 11.78 -22.86 0.06
N LYS A 44 12.58 -22.12 0.82
CA LYS A 44 14.04 -22.32 0.88
C LYS A 44 14.39 -23.70 1.43
N ASP A 45 13.70 -24.14 2.48
CA ASP A 45 13.93 -25.44 3.12
C ASP A 45 13.50 -26.61 2.22
N ASP A 46 12.40 -26.46 1.45
CA ASP A 46 11.83 -27.53 0.63
C ASP A 46 12.52 -27.66 -0.76
N PHE A 47 13.00 -26.56 -1.34
CA PHE A 47 13.45 -26.51 -2.73
C PHE A 47 14.95 -26.17 -2.88
N HIS A 48 15.61 -25.68 -1.84
CA HIS A 48 17.01 -25.23 -1.86
C HIS A 48 17.34 -24.34 -3.08
N PRO A 49 16.56 -23.26 -3.33
CA PRO A 49 16.68 -22.45 -4.53
C PRO A 49 17.97 -21.64 -4.56
N GLU A 50 18.39 -21.27 -5.75
CA GLU A 50 19.29 -20.12 -5.92
C GLU A 50 18.54 -18.84 -5.52
N GLU A 51 19.13 -18.04 -4.64
CA GLU A 51 18.51 -16.83 -4.09
C GLU A 51 19.12 -15.58 -4.71
N ILE A 52 18.28 -14.75 -5.30
CA ILE A 52 18.66 -13.43 -5.83
C ILE A 52 17.93 -12.35 -5.06
N ILE A 53 18.65 -11.49 -4.35
CA ILE A 53 18.09 -10.38 -3.60
C ILE A 53 18.19 -9.09 -4.40
N LEU A 54 17.03 -8.50 -4.75
CA LEU A 54 16.97 -7.21 -5.43
C LEU A 54 17.10 -6.08 -4.41
N THR A 55 18.23 -5.39 -4.41
CA THR A 55 18.56 -4.36 -3.41
C THR A 55 18.37 -2.92 -3.90
N LYS A 56 18.24 -2.70 -5.21
CA LYS A 56 18.07 -1.35 -5.78
C LYS A 56 16.59 -0.95 -5.83
N ASN A 57 16.25 0.13 -5.14
CA ASN A 57 14.91 0.70 -5.14
C ASN A 57 14.84 1.89 -6.11
N TYR A 58 14.05 1.74 -7.17
CA TYR A 58 13.83 2.76 -8.21
C TYR A 58 12.59 3.62 -7.95
N ARG A 59 11.73 3.23 -7.00
CA ARG A 59 10.44 3.87 -6.70
C ARG A 59 10.59 5.02 -5.72
N ASN A 60 11.16 4.74 -4.57
CA ASN A 60 11.17 5.65 -3.43
C ASN A 60 12.44 6.49 -3.37
N THR A 61 12.32 7.70 -2.86
CA THR A 61 13.47 8.53 -2.48
C THR A 61 14.18 7.92 -1.28
N LYS A 62 15.40 8.38 -1.01
CA LYS A 62 16.23 7.88 0.10
C LYS A 62 15.52 8.04 1.45
N ARG A 63 14.86 9.19 1.69
CA ARG A 63 14.17 9.48 2.95
C ARG A 63 12.97 8.56 3.17
N ILE A 64 12.12 8.37 2.15
CA ILE A 64 10.98 7.45 2.24
C ILE A 64 11.47 6.02 2.50
N LEU A 65 12.49 5.57 1.75
CA LEU A 65 13.05 4.24 1.91
C LEU A 65 13.63 4.02 3.31
N SER A 66 14.43 4.96 3.82
CA SER A 66 15.02 4.82 5.16
C SER A 66 13.96 4.81 6.26
N SER A 67 12.92 5.63 6.16
CA SER A 67 11.81 5.63 7.13
C SER A 67 11.04 4.33 7.11
N SER A 68 10.79 3.76 5.93
CA SER A 68 10.15 2.45 5.79
C SER A 68 11.01 1.33 6.37
N LEU A 69 12.32 1.37 6.13
CA LEU A 69 13.25 0.37 6.67
C LEU A 69 13.35 0.45 8.19
N ASN A 70 13.35 1.66 8.76
CA ASN A 70 13.33 1.84 10.21
C ASN A 70 12.06 1.26 10.83
N LEU A 71 10.90 1.45 10.19
CA LEU A 71 9.66 0.87 10.67
C LEU A 71 9.69 -0.67 10.62
N ILE A 72 10.06 -1.23 9.46
CA ILE A 72 10.03 -2.67 9.25
C ILE A 72 11.13 -3.42 10.03
N SER A 73 12.20 -2.74 10.44
CA SER A 73 13.27 -3.32 11.25
C SER A 73 12.81 -3.79 12.64
N ASN A 74 11.65 -3.34 13.10
CA ASN A 74 11.03 -3.83 14.34
C ASN A 74 10.49 -5.27 14.21
N ASN A 75 10.38 -5.82 13.00
CA ASN A 75 9.98 -7.20 12.79
C ASN A 75 11.17 -8.14 12.96
N ASN A 76 11.06 -9.09 13.89
CA ASN A 76 12.15 -10.01 14.23
C ASN A 76 12.36 -11.17 13.24
N HIS A 77 11.35 -11.48 12.41
CA HIS A 77 11.33 -12.64 11.53
C HIS A 77 11.29 -12.21 10.06
N ARG A 78 12.38 -11.60 9.58
CA ARG A 78 12.48 -11.11 8.21
C ARG A 78 13.82 -11.48 7.57
N VAL A 79 13.83 -11.53 6.25
CA VAL A 79 15.07 -11.60 5.48
C VAL A 79 15.72 -10.20 5.49
N ILE A 80 16.96 -10.13 5.94
CA ILE A 80 17.70 -8.86 5.95
C ILE A 80 18.06 -8.47 4.52
N LYS A 81 17.61 -7.30 4.10
CA LYS A 81 17.83 -6.75 2.76
C LYS A 81 18.41 -5.34 2.88
N ASN A 82 19.53 -5.11 2.25
CA ASN A 82 20.21 -3.80 2.25
C ASN A 82 19.77 -2.99 1.03
N TYR A 83 18.63 -2.33 1.15
CA TYR A 83 18.09 -1.51 0.08
C TYR A 83 18.84 -0.18 -0.09
N SER A 84 19.02 0.22 -1.34
CA SER A 84 19.51 1.56 -1.71
C SER A 84 18.57 2.22 -2.71
N SER A 85 18.28 3.51 -2.51
CA SER A 85 17.50 4.28 -3.47
C SER A 85 18.38 4.75 -4.63
N VAL A 86 17.87 4.61 -5.84
CA VAL A 86 18.48 5.15 -7.07
C VAL A 86 18.03 6.59 -7.32
N ARG A 87 16.94 7.04 -6.66
CA ARG A 87 16.42 8.40 -6.85
C ARG A 87 17.36 9.43 -6.22
N LYS A 88 17.72 10.44 -7.03
CA LYS A 88 18.61 11.55 -6.61
C LYS A 88 17.86 12.63 -5.82
N MET A 89 16.59 12.88 -6.16
CA MET A 89 15.75 13.85 -5.44
C MET A 89 15.33 13.24 -4.10
N ASP A 90 15.26 14.07 -3.08
CA ASP A 90 14.72 13.65 -1.77
C ASP A 90 13.23 14.05 -1.63
N ALA A 91 12.56 13.50 -0.64
CA ALA A 91 11.17 13.78 -0.32
C ALA A 91 11.06 14.44 1.06
N VAL A 92 10.02 15.25 1.23
CA VAL A 92 9.61 15.74 2.54
C VAL A 92 8.65 14.72 3.15
N LEU A 93 8.90 14.36 4.40
CA LEU A 93 7.99 13.54 5.21
C LEU A 93 7.50 14.40 6.38
N GLU A 94 6.20 14.52 6.49
CA GLU A 94 5.56 15.29 7.54
C GLU A 94 4.56 14.42 8.30
N VAL A 95 4.44 14.66 9.59
CA VAL A 95 3.41 14.07 10.45
C VAL A 95 2.51 15.20 10.92
N ILE A 96 1.23 15.13 10.55
CA ILE A 96 0.25 16.14 10.89
C ILE A 96 -0.75 15.51 11.87
N SER A 97 -0.84 16.09 13.07
CA SER A 97 -1.82 15.67 14.08
C SER A 97 -3.08 16.54 13.97
N CYS A 98 -4.24 15.88 13.92
CA CYS A 98 -5.53 16.52 13.86
C CYS A 98 -6.39 16.12 15.06
N ASN A 99 -7.17 17.04 15.60
CA ASN A 99 -8.01 16.83 16.80
C ASN A 99 -9.41 16.28 16.45
N SER A 100 -9.75 16.22 15.16
CA SER A 100 -11.05 15.72 14.69
C SER A 100 -10.99 15.31 13.22
N ASN A 101 -11.89 14.42 12.80
CA ASN A 101 -12.08 14.03 11.39
C ASN A 101 -12.37 15.24 10.49
N ARG A 102 -13.07 16.26 11.02
CA ARG A 102 -13.32 17.51 10.31
C ARG A 102 -12.01 18.25 10.00
N GLN A 103 -11.15 18.40 11.01
CA GLN A 103 -9.86 19.06 10.84
C GLN A 103 -8.97 18.29 9.87
N GLU A 104 -8.93 16.96 10.00
CA GLU A 104 -8.19 16.09 9.09
C GLU A 104 -8.65 16.25 7.63
N GLY A 105 -9.96 16.17 7.37
CA GLY A 105 -10.50 16.32 6.03
C GLY A 105 -10.20 17.69 5.40
N LEU A 106 -10.33 18.77 6.16
CA LEU A 106 -9.98 20.12 5.70
C LEU A 106 -8.48 20.24 5.42
N GLN A 107 -7.64 19.68 6.28
CA GLN A 107 -6.19 19.70 6.12
C GLN A 107 -5.74 18.94 4.87
N ILE A 108 -6.28 17.73 4.65
CA ILE A 108 -5.98 16.92 3.46
C ILE A 108 -6.39 17.69 2.19
N ALA A 109 -7.62 18.23 2.15
CA ALA A 109 -8.08 18.99 1.01
C ALA A 109 -7.20 20.24 0.74
N SER A 110 -6.76 20.92 1.78
CA SER A 110 -5.83 22.06 1.68
C SER A 110 -4.49 21.64 1.08
N ILE A 111 -3.89 20.55 1.58
CA ILE A 111 -2.61 20.02 1.09
C ILE A 111 -2.71 19.65 -0.39
N ILE A 112 -3.78 18.95 -0.80
CA ILE A 112 -3.99 18.57 -2.20
C ILE A 112 -4.08 19.82 -3.08
N LYS A 113 -4.80 20.86 -2.66
CA LYS A 113 -4.86 22.14 -3.40
C LYS A 113 -3.49 22.80 -3.52
N GLN A 114 -2.72 22.84 -2.45
CA GLN A 114 -1.36 23.38 -2.46
C GLN A 114 -0.47 22.65 -3.47
N PHE A 115 -0.47 21.30 -3.48
CA PHE A 115 0.27 20.56 -4.47
C PHE A 115 -0.20 20.87 -5.90
N HIS A 116 -1.50 20.98 -6.11
CA HIS A 116 -2.03 21.33 -7.43
C HIS A 116 -1.59 22.74 -7.88
N GLN A 117 -1.60 23.71 -6.98
CA GLN A 117 -1.10 25.07 -7.23
C GLN A 117 0.39 25.12 -7.56
N HIS A 118 1.18 24.14 -7.03
CA HIS A 118 2.60 23.97 -7.36
C HIS A 118 2.85 23.11 -8.63
N GLY A 119 1.79 22.84 -9.41
CA GLY A 119 1.91 22.16 -10.70
C GLY A 119 1.74 20.65 -10.70
N TYR A 120 1.41 20.02 -9.56
CA TYR A 120 1.08 18.60 -9.53
C TYR A 120 -0.32 18.37 -10.09
N ASN A 121 -0.51 17.30 -10.89
CA ASN A 121 -1.84 16.92 -11.32
C ASN A 121 -2.54 16.14 -10.21
N TYR A 122 -3.86 16.24 -10.09
CA TYR A 122 -4.63 15.46 -9.13
C TYR A 122 -4.43 13.95 -9.27
N LYS A 123 -4.24 13.44 -10.50
CA LYS A 123 -3.97 12.03 -10.78
C LYS A 123 -2.63 11.51 -10.22
N ASP A 124 -1.72 12.41 -9.84
CA ASP A 124 -0.40 12.07 -9.30
C ASP A 124 -0.42 12.08 -7.75
N ILE A 125 -1.57 12.37 -7.15
CA ILE A 125 -1.77 12.45 -5.70
C ILE A 125 -2.63 11.27 -5.26
N VAL A 126 -2.19 10.55 -4.24
CA VAL A 126 -2.92 9.41 -3.66
C VAL A 126 -3.09 9.62 -2.16
N VAL A 127 -4.31 9.42 -1.68
CA VAL A 127 -4.63 9.36 -0.24
C VAL A 127 -4.85 7.91 0.14
N LEU A 128 -4.04 7.40 1.05
CA LEU A 128 -4.14 6.04 1.58
C LEU A 128 -4.79 6.06 2.96
N PHE A 129 -5.67 5.11 3.21
CA PHE A 129 -6.38 4.96 4.48
C PHE A 129 -6.48 3.50 4.91
N ARG A 130 -6.68 3.29 6.20
CA ARG A 130 -6.69 1.94 6.79
C ARG A 130 -7.98 1.17 6.52
N ASN A 131 -9.13 1.86 6.50
CA ASN A 131 -10.44 1.27 6.27
C ASN A 131 -11.38 2.27 5.55
N HIS A 132 -12.47 1.74 4.98
CA HIS A 132 -13.40 2.52 4.15
C HIS A 132 -14.16 3.62 4.91
N ASN A 133 -14.44 3.44 6.19
CA ASN A 133 -15.18 4.43 6.97
C ASN A 133 -14.47 5.79 7.02
N ILE A 134 -13.13 5.80 6.90
CA ILE A 134 -12.35 7.04 6.86
C ILE A 134 -12.63 7.82 5.57
N VAL A 135 -12.87 7.13 4.45
CA VAL A 135 -13.16 7.78 3.16
C VAL A 135 -14.47 8.56 3.21
N GLU A 136 -15.49 8.00 3.86
CA GLU A 136 -16.80 8.64 4.00
C GLU A 136 -16.70 9.98 4.73
N HIS A 137 -15.77 10.09 5.66
CA HIS A 137 -15.49 11.35 6.35
C HIS A 137 -14.69 12.34 5.50
N LEU A 138 -13.82 11.87 4.61
CA LEU A 138 -12.97 12.73 3.79
C LEU A 138 -13.69 13.28 2.54
N GLU A 139 -14.49 12.45 1.89
CA GLU A 139 -15.11 12.75 0.59
C GLU A 139 -15.89 14.09 0.57
N PRO A 140 -16.71 14.44 1.59
CA PRO A 140 -17.42 15.72 1.60
C PRO A 140 -16.49 16.93 1.50
N TYR A 141 -15.30 16.86 2.10
CA TYR A 141 -14.32 17.96 2.07
C TYR A 141 -13.63 18.05 0.71
N LEU A 142 -13.39 16.93 0.03
CA LEU A 142 -12.86 16.93 -1.34
C LEU A 142 -13.89 17.51 -2.32
N LEU A 143 -15.14 17.12 -2.20
CA LEU A 143 -16.27 17.67 -3.00
C LEU A 143 -16.44 19.16 -2.76
N TYR A 144 -16.52 19.60 -1.51
CA TYR A 144 -16.64 21.02 -1.16
C TYR A 144 -15.46 21.85 -1.69
N ALA A 145 -14.26 21.26 -1.69
CA ALA A 145 -13.07 21.91 -2.21
C ALA A 145 -12.98 21.86 -3.75
N GLY A 146 -13.90 21.18 -4.46
CA GLY A 146 -13.86 21.01 -5.91
C GLY A 146 -12.69 20.18 -6.40
N ILE A 147 -12.23 19.20 -5.60
CA ILE A 147 -11.12 18.30 -5.92
C ILE A 147 -11.67 17.07 -6.63
N PRO A 148 -11.35 16.86 -7.93
CA PRO A 148 -11.74 15.64 -8.62
C PRO A 148 -10.99 14.44 -8.03
N HIS A 149 -11.73 13.38 -7.71
CA HIS A 149 -11.17 12.19 -7.09
C HIS A 149 -11.92 10.93 -7.50
N ASN A 150 -11.24 9.79 -7.43
CA ASN A 150 -11.80 8.46 -7.66
C ASN A 150 -11.56 7.59 -6.44
N LYS A 151 -12.53 6.75 -6.10
CA LYS A 151 -12.36 5.67 -5.12
C LYS A 151 -11.98 4.38 -5.83
N THR A 152 -10.92 3.74 -5.38
CA THR A 152 -10.47 2.49 -6.00
C THR A 152 -11.34 1.29 -5.62
N LEU A 153 -12.10 1.38 -4.50
CA LEU A 153 -13.00 0.34 -4.00
C LEU A 153 -14.20 1.02 -3.31
N GLY A 154 -15.39 0.60 -3.68
CA GLY A 154 -16.66 1.07 -3.11
C GLY A 154 -17.50 1.86 -4.12
N MET A 155 -18.83 1.77 -4.00
CA MET A 155 -19.73 2.68 -4.71
C MET A 155 -19.54 4.10 -4.15
N ASN A 156 -19.54 5.09 -5.02
CA ASN A 156 -19.68 6.48 -4.59
C ASN A 156 -20.99 6.59 -3.80
N PHE A 157 -20.93 7.11 -2.59
CA PHE A 157 -22.10 7.26 -1.71
C PHE A 157 -23.25 7.95 -2.45
N LEU A 158 -22.95 9.01 -3.22
CA LEU A 158 -23.93 9.75 -4.01
C LEU A 158 -24.42 9.01 -5.26
N GLU A 159 -23.77 7.94 -5.65
CA GLU A 159 -24.15 7.10 -6.80
C GLU A 159 -24.95 5.87 -6.40
N SER A 160 -25.10 5.59 -5.09
CA SER A 160 -25.98 4.51 -4.65
C SER A 160 -27.44 4.79 -5.03
N GLU A 161 -28.16 3.76 -5.44
CA GLU A 161 -29.57 3.86 -5.87
C GLU A 161 -30.45 4.43 -4.77
N GLU A 162 -30.16 4.11 -3.50
CA GLU A 162 -30.87 4.60 -2.33
C GLU A 162 -30.73 6.12 -2.18
N ILE A 163 -29.51 6.63 -2.33
CA ILE A 163 -29.23 8.07 -2.21
C ILE A 163 -29.79 8.83 -3.41
N LYS A 164 -29.64 8.33 -4.63
CA LYS A 164 -30.27 8.93 -5.82
C LYS A 164 -31.78 9.02 -5.68
N THR A 165 -32.41 8.00 -5.11
CA THR A 165 -33.85 7.99 -4.85
C THR A 165 -34.24 9.12 -3.88
N ILE A 166 -33.46 9.34 -2.82
CA ILE A 166 -33.73 10.41 -1.84
C ILE A 166 -33.50 11.81 -2.44
N ILE A 167 -32.44 11.98 -3.23
CA ILE A 167 -32.10 13.28 -3.83
C ILE A 167 -33.08 13.69 -4.94
N ASN A 168 -33.63 12.71 -5.66
CA ASN A 168 -34.60 12.95 -6.74
C ASN A 168 -36.05 13.10 -6.27
N TYR A 169 -36.32 13.01 -4.96
CA TYR A 169 -37.64 13.21 -4.32
C TYR A 169 -37.73 14.64 -3.79
#